data_b055c961cfab529bc54c73efa2708d5d
#
_entry.id   b055c961cfab529bc54c73efa2708d5d
#
_cell.length_a   1.000
_cell.length_b   1.000
_cell.length_c   1.000
_cell.angle_alpha   90.00
_cell.angle_beta   90.00
_cell.angle_gamma   90.00
#
_symmetry.space_group_name_H-M   'P 1'
#
loop_
_entity.id
_entity.type
_entity.pdbx_description
1 polymer ?
#
loop_
_entity_poly.entity_id
_entity_poly.type
_entity_poly.pdbx_seq_one_letter_code
_entity_poly.pdbx_strand_id
1 'polypeptide(L)'
;APDLFCVTFSGLSKSHMIAGYRIGWMILSGNKRIAKDYIEGLNMLANMRMCSNVPAQSVVQTALGGHQSVKDYIKPGGRVYEQRELVYQMLNEIPGVTAVKPKAAFYIFPKLDVKKFNIHSDEQFALDLLHDKHILISHGGAFNWQNPDHFRVVYLPRITMLKETISEIADFLSTYHQA
;
A
#
# COMPACT_ATOMS: atom_id res chain seq x y z
N ALA A 1 24.25 9.23 9.82
CA ALA A 1 24.74 9.88 11.04
C ALA A 1 25.47 8.84 11.87
N PRO A 2 26.81 8.87 11.94
CA PRO A 2 27.60 7.83 12.61
C PRO A 2 27.39 7.80 14.13
N ASP A 3 26.92 8.91 14.69
CA ASP A 3 26.71 9.06 16.15
C ASP A 3 25.33 8.56 16.61
N LEU A 4 24.43 8.27 15.68
CA LEU A 4 23.10 7.77 15.99
C LEU A 4 23.06 6.24 15.90
N PHE A 5 22.23 5.64 16.74
CA PHE A 5 21.80 4.25 16.54
C PHE A 5 20.60 4.23 15.58
N CYS A 6 20.71 3.44 14.52
CA CYS A 6 19.68 3.34 13.49
C CYS A 6 19.17 1.91 13.37
N VAL A 7 17.84 1.78 13.28
CA VAL A 7 17.15 0.52 13.00
C VAL A 7 16.44 0.66 11.66
N THR A 8 16.82 -0.16 10.69
CA THR A 8 16.22 -0.15 9.35
C THR A 8 15.43 -1.43 9.13
N PHE A 9 14.16 -1.29 8.82
CA PHE A 9 13.28 -2.41 8.46
C PHE A 9 13.12 -2.49 6.95
N SER A 10 13.11 -3.71 6.40
CA SER A 10 12.83 -3.96 5.00
C SER A 10 12.22 -5.34 4.81
N GLY A 11 11.79 -5.65 3.59
CA GLY A 11 11.20 -6.95 3.26
C GLY A 11 10.82 -7.07 1.78
N LEU A 12 10.46 -8.26 1.36
CA LEU A 12 10.19 -8.60 -0.04
C LEU A 12 8.69 -8.48 -0.42
N SER A 13 7.82 -8.30 0.56
CA SER A 13 6.36 -8.30 0.36
C SER A 13 5.89 -7.37 -0.75
N LYS A 14 6.47 -6.17 -0.84
CA LYS A 14 6.07 -5.13 -1.79
C LYS A 14 7.07 -4.97 -2.93
N SER A 15 8.37 -4.93 -2.61
CA SER A 15 9.43 -4.73 -3.60
C SER A 15 9.50 -5.85 -4.65
N HIS A 16 9.19 -7.08 -4.25
CA HIS A 16 9.23 -8.27 -5.11
C HIS A 16 7.86 -8.94 -5.27
N MET A 17 6.78 -8.33 -4.76
CA MET A 17 5.40 -8.82 -4.86
C MET A 17 5.19 -10.22 -4.28
N ILE A 18 5.97 -10.61 -3.27
CA ILE A 18 5.92 -11.92 -2.63
C ILE A 18 5.45 -11.84 -1.17
N ALA A 19 4.38 -11.10 -0.94
CA ALA A 19 3.81 -10.91 0.39
C ALA A 19 3.46 -12.24 1.10
N GLY A 20 3.11 -13.28 0.35
CA GLY A 20 2.79 -14.61 0.86
C GLY A 20 4.00 -15.35 1.47
N TYR A 21 5.22 -15.00 1.11
CA TYR A 21 6.43 -15.58 1.71
C TYR A 21 6.66 -15.15 3.14
N ARG A 22 6.02 -14.08 3.61
CA ARG A 22 6.10 -13.59 4.99
C ARG A 22 7.54 -13.37 5.47
N ILE A 23 8.37 -12.71 4.65
CA ILE A 23 9.79 -12.46 4.93
C ILE A 23 10.10 -10.96 4.98
N GLY A 24 10.83 -10.59 6.02
CA GLY A 24 11.38 -9.27 6.23
C GLY A 24 12.59 -9.34 7.14
N TRP A 25 13.32 -8.26 7.24
CA TRP A 25 14.53 -8.17 8.08
C TRP A 25 14.66 -6.81 8.72
N MET A 26 15.48 -6.78 9.74
CA MET A 26 15.89 -5.59 10.46
C MET A 26 17.42 -5.50 10.43
N ILE A 27 17.93 -4.30 10.16
CA ILE A 27 19.37 -4.02 10.15
C ILE A 27 19.66 -2.97 11.23
N LEU A 28 20.59 -3.29 12.11
CA LEU A 28 21.09 -2.39 13.15
C LEU A 28 22.39 -1.75 12.68
N SER A 29 22.43 -0.43 12.62
CA SER A 29 23.59 0.34 12.14
C SER A 29 23.88 1.57 12.99
N GLY A 30 25.01 2.24 12.73
CA GLY A 30 25.44 3.40 13.47
C GLY A 30 26.07 3.06 14.83
N ASN A 31 25.92 3.93 15.81
CA ASN A 31 26.55 3.78 17.13
C ASN A 31 25.79 2.77 18.02
N LYS A 32 26.14 1.50 17.91
CA LYS A 32 25.53 0.42 18.69
C LYS A 32 25.85 0.48 20.19
N ARG A 33 26.88 1.25 20.59
CA ARG A 33 27.31 1.32 22.00
C ARG A 33 26.25 1.99 22.90
N ILE A 34 25.49 2.94 22.36
CA ILE A 34 24.45 3.67 23.11
C ILE A 34 23.16 2.87 23.29
N ALA A 35 23.03 1.72 22.61
CA ALA A 35 21.82 0.91 22.59
C ALA A 35 22.09 -0.58 22.91
N LYS A 36 23.07 -0.87 23.75
CA LYS A 36 23.47 -2.25 24.09
C LYS A 36 22.31 -3.05 24.66
N ASP A 37 21.61 -2.52 25.65
CA ASP A 37 20.52 -3.21 26.35
C ASP A 37 19.33 -3.43 25.40
N TYR A 38 19.06 -2.46 24.50
CA TYR A 38 18.04 -2.62 23.45
C TYR A 38 18.41 -3.76 22.49
N ILE A 39 19.67 -3.85 22.07
CA ILE A 39 20.16 -4.92 21.18
C ILE A 39 20.08 -6.29 21.88
N GLU A 40 20.43 -6.34 23.17
CA GLU A 40 20.29 -7.56 23.95
C GLU A 40 18.83 -7.99 24.07
N GLY A 41 17.91 -7.07 24.34
CA GLY A 41 16.48 -7.34 24.34
C GLY A 41 15.97 -7.88 23.01
N LEU A 42 16.43 -7.33 21.87
CA LEU A 42 16.12 -7.83 20.54
C LEU A 42 16.62 -9.28 20.32
N ASN A 43 17.84 -9.57 20.77
CA ASN A 43 18.39 -10.93 20.67
C ASN A 43 17.59 -11.92 21.55
N MET A 44 17.18 -11.51 22.74
CA MET A 44 16.32 -12.31 23.61
C MET A 44 14.99 -12.62 22.94
N LEU A 45 14.32 -11.62 22.35
CA LEU A 45 13.06 -11.82 21.61
C LEU A 45 13.25 -12.72 20.40
N ALA A 46 14.35 -12.58 19.66
CA ALA A 46 14.68 -13.44 18.53
C ALA A 46 14.88 -14.89 18.97
N ASN A 47 15.56 -15.11 20.11
CA ASN A 47 15.76 -16.44 20.67
C ASN A 47 14.43 -17.07 21.15
N MET A 48 13.55 -16.29 21.74
CA MET A 48 12.21 -16.75 22.14
C MET A 48 11.35 -17.15 20.92
N ARG A 49 11.48 -16.43 19.80
CA ARG A 49 10.79 -16.74 18.54
C ARG A 49 11.37 -18.00 17.88
N MET A 50 12.62 -18.33 18.13
CA MET A 50 13.37 -19.47 17.56
C MET A 50 13.52 -19.38 16.03
N CYS A 51 13.16 -20.43 15.30
CA CYS A 51 13.30 -20.49 13.85
C CYS A 51 12.27 -19.63 13.13
N SER A 52 12.74 -18.72 12.30
CA SER A 52 11.89 -18.03 11.33
C SER A 52 11.60 -18.92 10.11
N ASN A 53 10.77 -18.47 9.20
CA ASN A 53 10.39 -19.19 7.98
C ASN A 53 11.62 -19.48 7.10
N VAL A 54 12.25 -20.64 7.25
CA VAL A 54 13.49 -21.04 6.58
C VAL A 54 13.35 -21.04 5.04
N PRO A 55 12.29 -21.60 4.43
CA PRO A 55 12.11 -21.52 2.98
C PRO A 55 12.08 -20.08 2.46
N ALA A 56 11.45 -19.17 3.18
CA ALA A 56 11.41 -17.77 2.78
C ALA A 56 12.77 -17.07 2.97
N GLN A 57 13.54 -17.43 3.98
CA GLN A 57 14.89 -16.89 4.17
C GLN A 57 15.82 -17.26 3.01
N SER A 58 15.73 -18.50 2.49
CA SER A 58 16.57 -18.96 1.37
C SER A 58 16.33 -18.18 0.07
N VAL A 59 15.15 -17.58 -0.08
CA VAL A 59 14.79 -16.77 -1.26
C VAL A 59 15.41 -15.37 -1.23
N VAL A 60 15.75 -14.83 -0.04
CA VAL A 60 16.21 -13.44 0.11
C VAL A 60 17.43 -13.14 -0.74
N GLN A 61 18.44 -14.01 -0.73
CA GLN A 61 19.66 -13.82 -1.49
C GLN A 61 19.37 -13.77 -3.01
N THR A 62 18.57 -14.70 -3.51
CA THR A 62 18.16 -14.74 -4.93
C THR A 62 17.32 -13.52 -5.30
N ALA A 63 16.39 -13.11 -4.45
CA ALA A 63 15.55 -11.95 -4.69
C ALA A 63 16.36 -10.65 -4.76
N LEU A 64 17.35 -10.48 -3.90
CA LEU A 64 18.15 -9.25 -3.86
C LEU A 64 19.31 -9.25 -4.85
N GLY A 65 19.97 -10.40 -5.07
CA GLY A 65 21.17 -10.51 -5.89
C GLY A 65 20.95 -11.11 -7.28
N GLY A 66 19.80 -11.74 -7.52
CA GLY A 66 19.47 -12.40 -8.78
C GLY A 66 18.88 -11.47 -9.83
N HIS A 67 18.34 -12.05 -10.87
CA HIS A 67 17.64 -11.33 -11.94
C HIS A 67 16.41 -10.59 -11.40
N GLN A 68 16.31 -9.29 -11.66
CA GLN A 68 15.27 -8.42 -11.14
C GLN A 68 14.06 -8.35 -12.10
N SER A 69 13.36 -9.47 -12.30
CA SER A 69 12.16 -9.55 -13.16
C SER A 69 11.03 -8.60 -12.75
N VAL A 70 10.98 -8.20 -11.47
CA VAL A 70 10.03 -7.20 -10.97
C VAL A 70 10.11 -5.88 -11.73
N LYS A 71 11.28 -5.53 -12.28
CA LYS A 71 11.47 -4.32 -13.10
C LYS A 71 10.66 -4.36 -14.39
N ASP A 72 10.33 -5.54 -14.90
CA ASP A 72 9.54 -5.68 -16.12
C ASP A 72 8.06 -5.31 -15.89
N TYR A 73 7.58 -5.43 -14.67
CA TYR A 73 6.21 -5.06 -14.31
C TYR A 73 5.98 -3.54 -14.19
N ILE A 74 7.04 -2.77 -13.91
CA ILE A 74 6.94 -1.35 -13.58
C ILE A 74 7.36 -0.39 -14.71
N LYS A 75 7.87 -0.90 -15.83
CA LYS A 75 8.19 -0.11 -17.02
C LYS A 75 7.02 -0.07 -18.00
N PRO A 76 7.00 0.87 -18.96
CA PRO A 76 5.96 0.94 -20.00
C PRO A 76 5.71 -0.43 -20.65
N GLY A 77 4.45 -0.81 -20.80
CA GLY A 77 4.01 -2.14 -21.24
C GLY A 77 4.01 -3.21 -20.14
N GLY A 78 4.55 -2.92 -18.97
CA GLY A 78 4.51 -3.82 -17.83
C GLY A 78 3.17 -3.75 -17.07
N ARG A 79 2.78 -4.88 -16.50
CA ARG A 79 1.46 -5.05 -15.86
C ARG A 79 1.12 -3.96 -14.85
N VAL A 80 2.03 -3.68 -13.91
CA VAL A 80 1.77 -2.70 -12.84
C VAL A 80 1.76 -1.27 -13.37
N TYR A 81 2.61 -1.01 -14.38
CA TYR A 81 2.60 0.26 -15.07
C TYR A 81 1.25 0.55 -15.72
N GLU A 82 0.74 -0.37 -16.53
CA GLU A 82 -0.54 -0.21 -17.24
C GLU A 82 -1.72 -0.10 -16.27
N GLN A 83 -1.73 -0.87 -15.20
CA GLN A 83 -2.74 -0.79 -14.15
C GLN A 83 -2.72 0.57 -13.43
N ARG A 84 -1.53 1.11 -13.15
CA ARG A 84 -1.38 2.43 -12.54
C ARG A 84 -1.90 3.54 -13.46
N GLU A 85 -1.50 3.54 -14.74
CA GLU A 85 -1.92 4.55 -15.69
C GLU A 85 -3.44 4.55 -15.83
N LEU A 86 -4.04 3.39 -16.01
CA LEU A 86 -5.48 3.22 -16.12
C LEU A 86 -6.22 3.79 -14.91
N VAL A 87 -5.84 3.33 -13.70
CA VAL A 87 -6.53 3.73 -12.47
C VAL A 87 -6.36 5.23 -12.19
N TYR A 88 -5.16 5.77 -12.43
CA TYR A 88 -4.90 7.19 -12.29
C TYR A 88 -5.79 8.02 -13.24
N GLN A 89 -5.88 7.62 -14.49
CA GLN A 89 -6.71 8.31 -15.48
C GLN A 89 -8.18 8.25 -15.10
N MET A 90 -8.73 7.04 -14.91
CA MET A 90 -10.16 6.86 -14.65
C MET A 90 -10.63 7.55 -13.37
N LEU A 91 -9.84 7.53 -12.29
CA LEU A 91 -10.20 8.22 -11.05
C LEU A 91 -10.26 9.75 -11.23
N ASN A 92 -9.34 10.33 -12.00
CA ASN A 92 -9.35 11.77 -12.27
C ASN A 92 -10.42 12.20 -13.30
N GLU A 93 -11.05 11.26 -14.01
CA GLU A 93 -12.19 11.51 -14.88
C GLU A 93 -13.52 11.59 -14.09
N ILE A 94 -13.55 11.13 -12.84
CA ILE A 94 -14.75 11.20 -11.97
C ILE A 94 -14.91 12.63 -11.43
N PRO A 95 -16.03 13.32 -11.71
CA PRO A 95 -16.25 14.68 -11.20
C PRO A 95 -16.30 14.74 -9.67
N GLY A 96 -15.37 15.45 -9.05
CA GLY A 96 -15.25 15.56 -7.59
C GLY A 96 -14.23 14.56 -6.97
N VAL A 97 -13.52 13.81 -7.81
CA VAL A 97 -12.39 12.98 -7.38
C VAL A 97 -11.11 13.52 -8.00
N THR A 98 -10.04 13.55 -7.21
CA THR A 98 -8.69 13.90 -7.69
C THR A 98 -7.68 12.94 -7.11
N ALA A 99 -6.68 12.56 -7.88
CA ALA A 99 -5.64 11.67 -7.43
C ALA A 99 -4.26 12.13 -7.92
N VAL A 100 -3.26 12.01 -7.07
CA VAL A 100 -1.86 12.20 -7.45
C VAL A 100 -1.32 10.89 -8.02
N LYS A 101 -0.60 10.98 -9.15
CA LYS A 101 -0.03 9.79 -9.79
C LYS A 101 1.01 9.13 -8.88
N PRO A 102 0.84 7.86 -8.50
CA PRO A 102 1.80 7.16 -7.66
C PRO A 102 3.16 6.99 -8.35
N LYS A 103 4.23 7.27 -7.62
CA LYS A 103 5.62 7.07 -8.11
C LYS A 103 6.21 5.72 -7.72
N ALA A 104 5.59 5.04 -6.74
CA ALA A 104 6.06 3.76 -6.21
C ALA A 104 4.89 2.94 -5.66
N ALA A 105 5.19 1.69 -5.28
CA ALA A 105 4.23 0.70 -4.77
C ALA A 105 3.09 0.42 -5.77
N PHE A 106 1.92 0.07 -5.27
CA PHE A 106 0.74 -0.28 -6.07
C PHE A 106 -0.55 0.21 -5.39
N TYR A 107 -0.44 1.39 -4.79
CA TYR A 107 -1.54 2.10 -4.12
C TYR A 107 -1.73 3.47 -4.73
N ILE A 108 -2.99 3.89 -4.87
CA ILE A 108 -3.37 5.25 -5.17
C ILE A 108 -4.28 5.76 -4.06
N PHE A 109 -4.19 7.05 -3.74
CA PHE A 109 -4.89 7.68 -2.61
C PHE A 109 -5.70 8.86 -3.11
N PRO A 110 -6.90 8.60 -3.71
CA PRO A 110 -7.76 9.62 -4.24
C PRO A 110 -8.35 10.50 -3.14
N LYS A 111 -8.56 11.76 -3.50
CA LYS A 111 -9.25 12.76 -2.70
C LYS A 111 -10.66 12.98 -3.23
N LEU A 112 -11.64 13.04 -2.33
CA LEU A 112 -13.03 13.38 -2.59
C LEU A 112 -13.29 14.87 -2.35
N ASP A 113 -14.13 15.48 -3.15
CA ASP A 113 -14.70 16.79 -2.84
C ASP A 113 -15.77 16.63 -1.74
N VAL A 114 -15.36 16.92 -0.51
CA VAL A 114 -16.21 16.76 0.68
C VAL A 114 -17.48 17.59 0.63
N LYS A 115 -17.45 18.77 -0.05
CA LYS A 115 -18.61 19.64 -0.18
C LYS A 115 -19.60 19.07 -1.19
N LYS A 116 -19.09 18.59 -2.32
CA LYS A 116 -19.91 18.01 -3.38
C LYS A 116 -20.65 16.77 -2.91
N PHE A 117 -20.00 15.90 -2.16
CA PHE A 117 -20.55 14.63 -1.71
C PHE A 117 -21.07 14.66 -0.27
N ASN A 118 -21.04 15.83 0.39
CA ASN A 118 -21.42 16.00 1.78
C ASN A 118 -20.71 15.04 2.74
N ILE A 119 -19.40 14.81 2.54
CA ILE A 119 -18.62 13.83 3.34
C ILE A 119 -18.35 14.38 4.74
N HIS A 120 -18.77 13.63 5.74
CA HIS A 120 -18.49 13.88 7.17
C HIS A 120 -17.60 12.80 7.78
N SER A 121 -17.66 11.58 7.23
CA SER A 121 -16.90 10.40 7.66
C SER A 121 -16.45 9.60 6.45
N ASP A 122 -15.15 9.43 6.31
CA ASP A 122 -14.56 8.59 5.26
C ASP A 122 -14.78 7.08 5.52
N GLU A 123 -14.93 6.68 6.78
CA GLU A 123 -15.32 5.33 7.17
C GLU A 123 -16.75 5.04 6.72
N GLN A 124 -17.70 5.95 6.98
CA GLN A 124 -19.08 5.79 6.54
C GLN A 124 -19.18 5.75 5.01
N PHE A 125 -18.43 6.61 4.30
CA PHE A 125 -18.32 6.55 2.85
C PHE A 125 -17.87 5.16 2.35
N ALA A 126 -16.86 4.56 3.00
CA ALA A 126 -16.39 3.23 2.64
C ALA A 126 -17.44 2.15 2.91
N LEU A 127 -18.20 2.27 3.99
CA LEU A 127 -19.31 1.36 4.32
C LEU A 127 -20.48 1.50 3.32
N ASP A 128 -20.86 2.71 2.97
CA ASP A 128 -21.94 2.98 2.02
C ASP A 128 -21.59 2.40 0.64
N LEU A 129 -20.36 2.60 0.16
CA LEU A 129 -19.87 2.01 -1.08
C LEU A 129 -19.88 0.47 -1.02
N LEU A 130 -19.47 -0.10 0.12
CA LEU A 130 -19.49 -1.54 0.32
C LEU A 130 -20.92 -2.10 0.29
N HIS A 131 -21.88 -1.42 0.92
CA HIS A 131 -23.27 -1.85 0.95
C HIS A 131 -23.96 -1.73 -0.41
N ASP A 132 -23.72 -0.66 -1.14
CA ASP A 132 -24.40 -0.39 -2.42
C ASP A 132 -23.75 -1.17 -3.59
N LYS A 133 -22.42 -1.12 -3.69
CA LYS A 133 -21.66 -1.67 -4.84
C LYS A 133 -20.86 -2.92 -4.54
N HIS A 134 -20.84 -3.40 -3.30
CA HIS A 134 -20.01 -4.52 -2.84
C HIS A 134 -18.50 -4.32 -3.10
N ILE A 135 -18.05 -3.06 -3.08
CA ILE A 135 -16.67 -2.66 -3.29
C ILE A 135 -16.04 -2.28 -1.96
N LEU A 136 -15.02 -3.03 -1.54
CA LEU A 136 -14.25 -2.75 -0.33
C LEU A 136 -13.05 -1.88 -0.66
N ILE A 137 -13.01 -0.70 -0.06
CA ILE A 137 -11.85 0.22 -0.07
C ILE A 137 -11.31 0.41 1.35
N SER A 138 -10.14 1.03 1.48
CA SER A 138 -9.65 1.47 2.79
C SER A 138 -9.85 2.97 2.91
N HIS A 139 -10.55 3.42 3.92
CA HIS A 139 -10.74 4.85 4.20
C HIS A 139 -9.43 5.52 4.69
N GLY A 140 -9.31 6.83 4.53
CA GLY A 140 -8.10 7.59 4.86
C GLY A 140 -7.76 7.57 6.34
N GLY A 141 -8.77 7.63 7.21
CA GLY A 141 -8.62 7.57 8.67
C GLY A 141 -7.90 6.32 9.16
N ALA A 142 -7.99 5.18 8.45
CA ALA A 142 -7.24 3.97 8.75
C ALA A 142 -5.70 4.15 8.63
N PHE A 143 -5.25 5.25 8.02
CA PHE A 143 -3.85 5.64 7.88
C PHE A 143 -3.50 6.91 8.67
N ASN A 144 -4.29 7.26 9.68
CA ASN A 144 -4.19 8.50 10.46
C ASN A 144 -4.31 9.78 9.60
N TRP A 145 -4.98 9.71 8.46
CA TRP A 145 -5.32 10.89 7.69
C TRP A 145 -6.39 11.70 8.44
N GLN A 146 -6.15 13.00 8.61
CA GLN A 146 -6.95 13.82 9.53
C GLN A 146 -8.27 14.33 8.94
N ASN A 147 -8.40 14.35 7.61
CA ASN A 147 -9.60 14.83 6.94
C ASN A 147 -10.39 13.65 6.37
N PRO A 148 -11.73 13.69 6.36
CA PRO A 148 -12.54 12.57 5.85
C PRO A 148 -12.66 12.60 4.32
N ASP A 149 -11.58 12.95 3.62
CA ASP A 149 -11.61 13.26 2.19
C ASP A 149 -10.75 12.32 1.33
N HIS A 150 -10.19 11.26 1.89
CA HIS A 150 -9.35 10.33 1.14
C HIS A 150 -9.73 8.87 1.34
N PHE A 151 -9.47 8.07 0.32
CA PHE A 151 -9.53 6.61 0.40
C PHE A 151 -8.40 5.99 -0.40
N ARG A 152 -8.07 4.73 -0.11
CA ARG A 152 -7.01 4.01 -0.81
C ARG A 152 -7.58 2.95 -1.74
N VAL A 153 -7.07 2.93 -2.97
CA VAL A 153 -7.31 1.87 -3.94
C VAL A 153 -6.01 1.12 -4.22
N VAL A 154 -6.11 -0.22 -4.32
CA VAL A 154 -5.01 -1.10 -4.74
C VAL A 154 -5.19 -1.42 -6.22
N TYR A 155 -4.20 -1.11 -7.07
CA TYR A 155 -4.31 -1.34 -8.51
C TYR A 155 -3.61 -2.63 -9.00
N LEU A 156 -3.62 -3.69 -8.17
CA LEU A 156 -3.12 -5.02 -8.54
C LEU A 156 -4.13 -5.94 -9.26
N PRO A 157 -5.45 -5.78 -9.14
CA PRO A 157 -6.40 -6.58 -9.90
C PRO A 157 -6.20 -6.47 -11.42
N ARG A 158 -6.80 -7.40 -12.17
CA ARG A 158 -6.76 -7.36 -13.65
C ARG A 158 -7.37 -6.07 -14.17
N ILE A 159 -6.89 -5.59 -15.32
CA ILE A 159 -7.34 -4.34 -15.96
C ILE A 159 -8.87 -4.32 -16.17
N THR A 160 -9.48 -5.45 -16.57
CA THR A 160 -10.94 -5.55 -16.72
C THR A 160 -11.66 -5.29 -15.41
N MET A 161 -11.26 -5.94 -14.33
CA MET A 161 -11.82 -5.74 -12.99
C MET A 161 -11.61 -4.29 -12.50
N LEU A 162 -10.43 -3.70 -12.73
CA LEU A 162 -10.17 -2.31 -12.34
C LEU A 162 -11.09 -1.33 -13.08
N LYS A 163 -11.32 -1.55 -14.38
CA LYS A 163 -12.28 -0.75 -15.17
C LYS A 163 -13.69 -0.85 -14.62
N GLU A 164 -14.17 -2.05 -14.40
CA GLU A 164 -15.50 -2.31 -13.84
C GLU A 164 -15.64 -1.65 -12.45
N THR A 165 -14.68 -1.91 -11.54
CA THR A 165 -14.70 -1.36 -10.19
C THR A 165 -14.71 0.17 -10.18
N ILE A 166 -13.88 0.84 -11.00
CA ILE A 166 -13.82 2.31 -11.01
C ILE A 166 -15.08 2.89 -11.68
N SER A 167 -15.65 2.22 -12.67
CA SER A 167 -16.93 2.61 -13.26
C SER A 167 -18.07 2.52 -12.26
N GLU A 168 -18.11 1.49 -11.43
CA GLU A 168 -19.10 1.36 -10.34
C GLU A 168 -18.89 2.42 -9.25
N ILE A 169 -17.65 2.79 -8.93
CA ILE A 169 -17.35 3.90 -8.02
C ILE A 169 -17.86 5.23 -8.64
N ALA A 170 -17.67 5.44 -9.94
CA ALA A 170 -18.14 6.62 -10.63
C ALA A 170 -19.68 6.71 -10.64
N ASP A 171 -20.36 5.59 -10.90
CA ASP A 171 -21.81 5.48 -10.85
C ASP A 171 -22.34 5.79 -9.45
N PHE A 172 -21.78 5.17 -8.41
CA PHE A 172 -22.11 5.46 -7.01
C PHE A 172 -21.96 6.94 -6.68
N LEU A 173 -20.84 7.55 -7.03
CA LEU A 173 -20.56 8.96 -6.75
C LEU A 173 -21.44 9.92 -7.57
N SER A 174 -22.06 9.47 -8.66
CA SER A 174 -22.92 10.33 -9.49
C SER A 174 -24.15 10.86 -8.75
N THR A 175 -24.64 10.09 -7.77
CA THR A 175 -25.84 10.40 -6.97
C THR A 175 -25.58 10.44 -5.47
N TYR A 176 -24.37 10.12 -5.04
CA TYR A 176 -24.05 9.98 -3.62
C TYR A 176 -23.97 11.32 -2.90
N HIS A 177 -24.67 11.40 -1.79
CA HIS A 177 -24.54 12.42 -0.75
C HIS A 177 -24.61 11.70 0.60
N GLN A 178 -23.58 11.87 1.42
CA GLN A 178 -23.58 11.28 2.77
C GLN A 178 -24.68 11.92 3.61
N ALA A 179 -25.45 11.07 4.31
CA ALA A 179 -26.56 11.50 5.16
C ALA A 179 -26.09 12.22 6.43
#